data_3b108018c8063fd5f7b043c3f95d4486
#
_entry.id   3b108018c8063fd5f7b043c3f95d4486
#
_cell.length_a   1.000
_cell.length_b   1.000
_cell.length_c   1.000
_cell.angle_alpha   90.00
_cell.angle_beta   90.00
_cell.angle_gamma   90.00
#
_symmetry.space_group_name_H-M   'P 1'
#
loop_
_entity.id
_entity.type
_entity.pdbx_description
1 polymer ?
#
loop_
_entity_poly.entity_id
_entity_poly.type
_entity_poly.pdbx_seq_one_letter_code
_entity_poly.pdbx_strand_id
1 'polypeptide(L)'
;MANNNLWTDSYWLLLMQACKKKPDDVKSPWSKTMVDLAIELHIHPKTLFEKMEQLLDHKTASLQKIWDTYADNPRRLNKDAKRVREMKGFGDADSFFMGVESIDSFETFYLPVADDTKLTPASLTILIDLYFMLTPNTMVEETPEVADVARMLTLTTKEVVEVLAIFQTFDPILKRKALPTSALVEAARKVWDEYANDTQNMNDKKERALAYYHK
;
A
#
# COMPACT_ATOMS: atom_id res chain seq x y z
N MET A 1 24.62 0.08 4.34
CA MET A 1 23.65 -0.99 4.64
C MET A 1 23.08 -0.70 6.01
N ALA A 2 21.89 -0.14 6.08
CA ALA A 2 21.21 0.10 7.34
C ALA A 2 20.84 -1.26 7.94
N ASN A 3 21.43 -1.56 9.07
CA ASN A 3 21.13 -2.78 9.83
C ASN A 3 19.70 -2.62 10.36
N ASN A 4 18.75 -3.33 9.78
CA ASN A 4 17.35 -3.25 10.12
C ASN A 4 17.11 -4.03 11.44
N ASN A 5 17.45 -3.40 12.55
CA ASN A 5 17.38 -3.95 13.91
C ASN A 5 15.94 -4.01 14.46
N LEU A 6 14.93 -3.82 13.58
CA LEU A 6 13.51 -3.82 13.95
C LEU A 6 12.90 -5.24 13.98
N TRP A 7 13.59 -6.26 13.43
CA TRP A 7 13.07 -7.62 13.40
C TRP A 7 13.17 -8.29 14.77
N THR A 8 12.08 -8.81 15.26
CA THR A 8 12.03 -9.67 16.46
C THR A 8 11.52 -11.07 16.10
N ASP A 9 11.94 -12.09 16.83
CA ASP A 9 11.51 -13.48 16.58
C ASP A 9 9.99 -13.67 16.72
N SER A 10 9.32 -12.79 17.46
CA SER A 10 7.86 -12.79 17.60
C SER A 10 7.15 -12.47 16.29
N TYR A 11 7.77 -11.74 15.37
CA TYR A 11 7.18 -11.35 14.09
C TYR A 11 7.00 -12.52 13.13
N TRP A 12 7.72 -13.63 13.34
CA TRP A 12 7.46 -14.86 12.60
C TRP A 12 6.02 -15.36 12.74
N LEU A 13 5.39 -15.15 13.91
CA LEU A 13 4.00 -15.52 14.11
C LEU A 13 3.03 -14.66 13.29
N LEU A 14 3.35 -13.38 13.12
CA LEU A 14 2.53 -12.45 12.34
C LEU A 14 2.63 -12.77 10.84
N LEU A 15 3.85 -13.07 10.36
CA LEU A 15 4.05 -13.54 8.98
C LEU A 15 3.32 -14.86 8.73
N MET A 16 3.46 -15.83 9.62
CA MET A 16 2.77 -17.11 9.48
C MET A 16 1.25 -16.95 9.50
N GLN A 17 0.72 -16.05 10.33
CA GLN A 17 -0.70 -15.72 10.35
C GLN A 17 -1.16 -15.12 9.01
N ALA A 18 -0.40 -14.20 8.43
CA ALA A 18 -0.68 -13.61 7.12
C ALA A 18 -0.72 -14.69 6.02
N CYS A 19 0.31 -15.53 5.94
CA CYS A 19 0.39 -16.64 4.97
C CYS A 19 -0.77 -17.64 5.09
N LYS A 20 -1.18 -17.98 6.32
CA LYS A 20 -2.26 -18.95 6.55
C LYS A 20 -3.64 -18.37 6.31
N LYS A 21 -3.86 -17.08 6.57
CA LYS A 21 -5.16 -16.44 6.33
C LYS A 21 -5.47 -16.21 4.86
N LYS A 22 -4.46 -15.83 4.09
CA LYS A 22 -4.61 -15.45 2.67
C LYS A 22 -3.39 -15.90 1.87
N PRO A 23 -3.23 -17.20 1.60
CA PRO A 23 -2.06 -17.72 0.90
C PRO A 23 -1.93 -17.17 -0.53
N ASP A 24 -3.04 -16.85 -1.19
CA ASP A 24 -3.02 -16.27 -2.53
C ASP A 24 -2.64 -14.80 -2.57
N ASP A 25 -2.84 -14.08 -1.47
CA ASP A 25 -2.59 -12.65 -1.32
C ASP A 25 -1.17 -12.33 -0.80
N VAL A 26 -0.28 -13.32 -0.73
CA VAL A 26 1.12 -13.15 -0.28
C VAL A 26 2.15 -13.53 -1.36
N LYS A 27 1.73 -13.54 -2.63
CA LYS A 27 2.58 -13.91 -3.78
C LYS A 27 3.49 -12.78 -4.26
N SER A 28 3.26 -11.56 -3.78
CA SER A 28 4.04 -10.37 -4.12
C SER A 28 4.35 -9.56 -2.87
N PRO A 29 5.54 -8.95 -2.78
CA PRO A 29 5.83 -8.02 -1.69
C PRO A 29 4.86 -6.83 -1.63
N TRP A 30 4.25 -6.50 -2.76
CA TRP A 30 3.32 -5.38 -2.90
C TRP A 30 1.84 -5.77 -2.78
N SER A 31 1.53 -7.02 -2.47
CA SER A 31 0.17 -7.45 -2.20
C SER A 31 -0.38 -6.75 -0.95
N LYS A 32 -1.71 -6.59 -0.89
CA LYS A 32 -2.36 -5.88 0.23
C LYS A 32 -1.96 -6.46 1.59
N THR A 33 -2.00 -7.77 1.74
CA THR A 33 -1.66 -8.43 3.02
C THR A 33 -0.21 -8.17 3.43
N MET A 34 0.75 -8.17 2.47
CA MET A 34 2.16 -7.88 2.77
C MET A 34 2.40 -6.41 3.09
N VAL A 35 1.78 -5.50 2.34
CA VAL A 35 1.91 -4.05 2.58
C VAL A 35 1.26 -3.65 3.91
N ASP A 36 0.05 -4.13 4.20
CA ASP A 36 -0.64 -3.83 5.47
C ASP A 36 0.20 -4.32 6.67
N LEU A 37 0.79 -5.52 6.58
CA LEU A 37 1.68 -6.02 7.64
C LEU A 37 3.01 -5.25 7.69
N ALA A 38 3.53 -4.82 6.55
CA ALA A 38 4.74 -4.01 6.46
C ALA A 38 4.57 -2.64 7.14
N ILE A 39 3.42 -2.00 6.95
CA ILE A 39 3.04 -0.75 7.64
C ILE A 39 2.89 -1.01 9.15
N GLU A 40 2.19 -2.09 9.54
CA GLU A 40 2.01 -2.45 10.96
C GLU A 40 3.34 -2.65 11.70
N LEU A 41 4.37 -3.18 11.01
CA LEU A 41 5.68 -3.50 11.58
C LEU A 41 6.76 -2.44 11.31
N HIS A 42 6.45 -1.41 10.52
CA HIS A 42 7.42 -0.44 10.00
C HIS A 42 8.63 -1.09 9.30
N ILE A 43 8.38 -2.22 8.60
CA ILE A 43 9.39 -2.99 7.87
C ILE A 43 9.08 -2.94 6.38
N HIS A 44 10.08 -2.58 5.56
CA HIS A 44 9.89 -2.48 4.12
C HIS A 44 9.33 -3.79 3.51
N PRO A 45 8.30 -3.74 2.63
CA PRO A 45 7.60 -4.92 2.10
C PRO A 45 8.50 -5.98 1.47
N LYS A 46 9.56 -5.57 0.76
CA LYS A 46 10.53 -6.52 0.18
C LYS A 46 11.27 -7.31 1.25
N THR A 47 11.73 -6.64 2.31
CA THR A 47 12.42 -7.30 3.43
C THR A 47 11.49 -8.28 4.15
N LEU A 48 10.22 -7.86 4.33
CA LEU A 48 9.21 -8.72 4.94
C LEU A 48 8.90 -9.94 4.07
N PHE A 49 8.86 -9.76 2.75
CA PHE A 49 8.66 -10.83 1.78
C PHE A 49 9.83 -11.84 1.78
N GLU A 50 11.08 -11.37 1.83
CA GLU A 50 12.27 -12.23 2.00
C GLU A 50 12.23 -13.05 3.29
N LYS A 51 11.72 -12.47 4.39
CA LYS A 51 11.49 -13.19 5.65
C LYS A 51 10.39 -14.24 5.50
N MET A 52 9.32 -13.93 4.79
CA MET A 52 8.25 -14.88 4.52
C MET A 52 8.77 -16.10 3.72
N GLU A 53 9.60 -15.89 2.70
CA GLU A 53 10.22 -16.98 1.94
C GLU A 53 11.11 -17.84 2.85
N GLN A 54 11.89 -17.23 3.76
CA GLN A 54 12.69 -17.98 4.75
C GLN A 54 11.81 -18.83 5.67
N LEU A 55 10.63 -18.33 6.06
CA LEU A 55 9.67 -19.07 6.88
C LEU A 55 9.09 -20.27 6.12
N LEU A 56 8.68 -20.07 4.86
CA LEU A 56 8.08 -21.10 4.03
C LEU A 56 9.08 -22.21 3.66
N ASP A 57 10.33 -21.85 3.43
CA ASP A 57 11.42 -22.79 3.12
C ASP A 57 11.96 -23.52 4.35
N HIS A 58 11.46 -23.21 5.56
CA HIS A 58 11.93 -23.80 6.82
C HIS A 58 13.47 -23.77 6.99
N LYS A 59 14.11 -22.69 6.53
CA LYS A 59 15.57 -22.56 6.41
C LYS A 59 16.38 -22.82 7.69
N THR A 60 15.75 -22.81 8.85
CA THR A 60 16.41 -23.05 10.14
C THR A 60 15.58 -23.97 11.02
N ALA A 61 16.25 -24.71 11.94
CA ALA A 61 15.56 -25.56 12.91
C ALA A 61 14.55 -24.77 13.78
N SER A 62 14.83 -23.50 14.03
CA SER A 62 13.92 -22.58 14.76
C SER A 62 12.63 -22.34 13.99
N LEU A 63 12.74 -22.06 12.67
CA LEU A 63 11.59 -21.84 11.80
C LEU A 63 10.77 -23.12 11.61
N GLN A 64 11.44 -24.26 11.44
CA GLN A 64 10.79 -25.56 11.41
C GLN A 64 9.96 -25.79 12.67
N LYS A 65 10.52 -25.52 13.86
CA LYS A 65 9.79 -25.66 15.12
C LYS A 65 8.57 -24.75 15.23
N ILE A 66 8.68 -23.51 14.75
CA ILE A 66 7.54 -22.58 14.67
C ILE A 66 6.47 -23.17 13.75
N TRP A 67 6.86 -23.63 12.57
CA TRP A 67 5.96 -24.24 11.61
C TRP A 67 5.21 -25.43 12.21
N ASP A 68 5.92 -26.40 12.77
CA ASP A 68 5.36 -27.61 13.37
C ASP A 68 4.41 -27.29 14.55
N THR A 69 4.67 -26.19 15.25
CA THR A 69 3.85 -25.77 16.40
C THR A 69 2.52 -25.16 15.99
N TYR A 70 2.49 -24.44 14.86
CA TYR A 70 1.37 -23.57 14.50
C TYR A 70 0.68 -23.90 13.18
N ALA A 71 1.30 -24.67 12.27
CA ALA A 71 0.76 -24.92 10.93
C ALA A 71 -0.65 -25.53 10.97
N ASP A 72 -0.87 -26.47 11.87
CA ASP A 72 -2.14 -27.19 12.01
C ASP A 72 -3.02 -26.66 13.17
N ASN A 73 -2.58 -25.57 13.82
CA ASN A 73 -3.30 -25.00 14.94
C ASN A 73 -3.61 -23.50 14.77
N PRO A 74 -4.55 -23.14 13.87
CA PRO A 74 -4.88 -21.75 13.55
C PRO A 74 -5.43 -20.98 14.78
N ARG A 75 -6.10 -21.65 15.71
CA ARG A 75 -6.61 -21.02 16.95
C ARG A 75 -5.46 -20.55 17.83
N ARG A 76 -4.45 -21.40 18.02
CA ARG A 76 -3.26 -21.07 18.80
C ARG A 76 -2.47 -19.96 18.12
N LEU A 77 -2.24 -20.07 16.79
CA LEU A 77 -1.56 -19.05 16.01
C LEU A 77 -2.22 -17.68 16.16
N ASN A 78 -3.55 -17.61 15.99
CA ASN A 78 -4.29 -16.35 16.12
C ASN A 78 -4.22 -15.76 17.55
N LYS A 79 -4.28 -16.62 18.57
CA LYS A 79 -4.18 -16.19 19.96
C LYS A 79 -2.80 -15.61 20.28
N ASP A 80 -1.74 -16.30 19.84
CA ASP A 80 -0.37 -15.89 20.14
C ASP A 80 0.06 -14.70 19.26
N ALA A 81 -0.36 -14.62 18.00
CA ALA A 81 -0.20 -13.43 17.16
C ALA A 81 -0.90 -12.19 17.73
N LYS A 82 -2.10 -12.36 18.31
CA LYS A 82 -2.78 -11.28 19.04
C LYS A 82 -1.97 -10.79 20.24
N ARG A 83 -1.41 -11.72 21.01
CA ARG A 83 -0.54 -11.37 22.16
C ARG A 83 0.70 -10.58 21.72
N VAL A 84 1.31 -10.93 20.58
CA VAL A 84 2.45 -10.17 20.03
C VAL A 84 2.06 -8.72 19.80
N ARG A 85 0.89 -8.47 19.20
CA ARG A 85 0.37 -7.10 18.95
C ARG A 85 0.04 -6.33 20.25
N GLU A 86 -0.29 -7.06 21.31
CA GLU A 86 -0.59 -6.47 22.62
C GLU A 86 0.67 -6.27 23.50
N MET A 87 1.85 -6.67 23.02
CA MET A 87 3.10 -6.48 23.77
C MET A 87 3.47 -4.99 23.81
N LYS A 88 3.95 -4.56 24.98
CA LYS A 88 4.44 -3.19 25.17
C LYS A 88 5.61 -2.91 24.22
N GLY A 89 5.52 -1.85 23.46
CA GLY A 89 6.51 -1.47 22.44
C GLY A 89 6.29 -2.10 21.06
N PHE A 90 5.17 -2.81 20.85
CA PHE A 90 4.80 -3.28 19.52
C PHE A 90 4.35 -2.09 18.67
N GLY A 91 4.97 -1.92 17.49
CA GLY A 91 4.64 -0.80 16.58
C GLY A 91 5.17 0.56 17.02
N ASP A 92 5.86 0.69 18.16
CA ASP A 92 6.40 1.96 18.69
C ASP A 92 7.66 2.47 17.93
N ALA A 93 7.90 2.01 16.71
CA ALA A 93 9.01 2.51 15.89
C ALA A 93 8.92 4.02 15.66
N ASP A 94 7.72 4.59 15.62
CA ASP A 94 7.50 6.04 15.50
C ASP A 94 8.17 6.83 16.64
N SER A 95 8.19 6.30 17.85
CA SER A 95 8.84 6.99 18.98
C SER A 95 10.37 6.96 18.90
N PHE A 96 10.94 5.99 18.17
CA PHE A 96 12.39 5.86 18.00
C PHE A 96 12.91 6.74 16.85
N PHE A 97 12.06 7.05 15.86
CA PHE A 97 12.40 7.86 14.69
C PHE A 97 11.89 9.30 14.78
N MET A 98 11.34 9.74 15.89
CA MET A 98 10.97 11.14 16.11
C MET A 98 12.22 12.03 16.01
N GLY A 99 12.36 12.73 14.87
CA GLY A 99 13.48 13.65 14.58
C GLY A 99 14.39 13.23 13.42
N VAL A 100 14.18 12.06 12.80
CA VAL A 100 14.78 11.74 11.50
C VAL A 100 13.77 12.13 10.44
N GLU A 101 14.07 13.13 9.60
CA GLU A 101 13.34 13.38 8.36
C GLU A 101 13.42 12.10 7.52
N SER A 102 12.41 11.25 7.60
CA SER A 102 12.30 10.05 6.77
C SER A 102 11.98 10.52 5.36
N ILE A 103 12.99 10.58 4.53
CA ILE A 103 12.86 10.71 3.09
C ILE A 103 11.95 9.56 2.64
N ASP A 104 10.74 9.91 2.16
CA ASP A 104 9.72 9.05 1.56
C ASP A 104 9.68 7.62 2.11
N SER A 105 9.07 7.44 3.29
CA SER A 105 8.78 6.09 3.73
C SER A 105 7.80 5.45 2.72
N PHE A 106 7.99 4.16 2.40
CA PHE A 106 7.06 3.42 1.51
C PHE A 106 5.61 3.54 2.00
N GLU A 107 5.41 3.80 3.28
CA GLU A 107 4.13 3.89 3.97
C GLU A 107 3.28 5.04 3.44
N THR A 108 3.90 6.21 3.22
CA THR A 108 3.20 7.40 2.71
C THR A 108 2.52 7.16 1.37
N PHE A 109 3.02 6.20 0.59
CA PHE A 109 2.41 5.82 -0.70
C PHE A 109 1.06 5.11 -0.54
N TYR A 110 0.86 4.40 0.57
CA TYR A 110 -0.35 3.60 0.83
C TYR A 110 -1.27 4.20 1.89
N LEU A 111 -0.82 5.25 2.59
CA LEU A 111 -1.65 5.94 3.58
C LEU A 111 -2.55 7.00 2.93
N PRO A 112 -3.73 7.28 3.50
CA PRO A 112 -4.63 8.32 3.02
C PRO A 112 -3.93 9.69 2.95
N VAL A 113 -4.24 10.47 1.92
CA VAL A 113 -3.68 11.83 1.73
C VAL A 113 -4.22 12.84 2.75
N ALA A 114 -5.35 12.53 3.38
CA ALA A 114 -5.96 13.29 4.48
C ALA A 114 -6.93 12.37 5.27
N ASP A 115 -7.25 12.75 6.50
CA ASP A 115 -8.07 11.95 7.42
C ASP A 115 -9.52 11.72 6.93
N ASP A 116 -10.04 12.62 6.11
CA ASP A 116 -11.40 12.62 5.58
C ASP A 116 -11.56 11.87 4.24
N THR A 117 -10.50 11.27 3.73
CA THR A 117 -10.51 10.56 2.44
C THR A 117 -9.89 9.17 2.53
N LYS A 118 -10.33 8.29 1.63
CA LYS A 118 -9.69 6.97 1.39
C LYS A 118 -8.64 7.01 0.28
N LEU A 119 -8.50 8.17 -0.38
CA LEU A 119 -7.56 8.34 -1.47
C LEU A 119 -6.12 8.32 -0.93
N THR A 120 -5.28 7.54 -1.59
CA THR A 120 -3.85 7.39 -1.28
C THR A 120 -3.03 7.79 -2.51
N PRO A 121 -1.75 8.13 -2.39
CA PRO A 121 -0.89 8.29 -3.56
C PRO A 121 -0.90 7.08 -4.49
N ALA A 122 -1.00 5.86 -3.95
CA ALA A 122 -1.14 4.64 -4.74
C ALA A 122 -2.43 4.63 -5.58
N SER A 123 -3.58 5.03 -5.02
CA SER A 123 -4.83 5.14 -5.77
C SER A 123 -4.76 6.26 -6.81
N LEU A 124 -4.15 7.40 -6.49
CA LEU A 124 -3.94 8.50 -7.43
C LEU A 124 -3.06 8.09 -8.62
N THR A 125 -2.08 7.21 -8.39
CA THR A 125 -1.23 6.64 -9.46
C THR A 125 -2.05 5.78 -10.45
N ILE A 126 -3.07 5.07 -10.00
CA ILE A 126 -3.98 4.33 -10.88
C ILE A 126 -4.94 5.29 -11.60
N LEU A 127 -5.43 6.30 -10.88
CA LEU A 127 -6.39 7.26 -11.44
C LEU A 127 -5.79 8.18 -12.50
N ILE A 128 -4.51 8.52 -12.43
CA ILE A 128 -3.86 9.29 -13.51
C ILE A 128 -3.73 8.45 -14.79
N ASP A 129 -3.51 7.16 -14.68
CA ASP A 129 -3.51 6.25 -15.83
C ASP A 129 -4.89 6.20 -16.49
N LEU A 130 -5.95 6.07 -15.68
CA LEU A 130 -7.33 6.16 -16.16
C LEU A 130 -7.62 7.51 -16.83
N TYR A 131 -7.09 8.62 -16.30
CA TYR A 131 -7.23 9.95 -16.88
C TYR A 131 -6.71 9.99 -18.34
N PHE A 132 -5.54 9.42 -18.59
CA PHE A 132 -4.96 9.39 -19.94
C PHE A 132 -5.60 8.35 -20.88
N MET A 133 -6.34 7.40 -20.35
CA MET A 133 -7.12 6.43 -21.15
C MET A 133 -8.46 7.01 -21.63
N LEU A 134 -9.02 7.97 -20.91
CA LEU A 134 -10.33 8.55 -21.20
C LEU A 134 -10.23 9.90 -21.92
N THR A 135 -11.30 10.28 -22.60
CA THR A 135 -11.48 11.65 -23.09
C THR A 135 -12.24 12.47 -22.05
N PRO A 136 -12.13 13.81 -22.06
CA PRO A 136 -12.86 14.65 -21.10
C PRO A 136 -14.38 14.39 -21.04
N ASN A 137 -14.98 14.01 -22.17
CA ASN A 137 -16.42 13.74 -22.27
C ASN A 137 -16.82 12.36 -21.69
N THR A 138 -15.88 11.44 -21.55
CA THR A 138 -16.09 10.10 -20.97
C THR A 138 -15.65 10.01 -19.52
N MET A 139 -15.19 11.09 -18.90
CA MET A 139 -14.85 11.15 -17.48
C MET A 139 -16.10 11.42 -16.64
N VAL A 140 -17.08 10.50 -16.71
CA VAL A 140 -18.38 10.59 -16.03
C VAL A 140 -18.70 9.29 -15.29
N GLU A 141 -19.62 9.34 -14.35
CA GLU A 141 -19.92 8.21 -13.45
C GLU A 141 -20.47 6.98 -14.18
N GLU A 142 -21.13 7.18 -15.33
CA GLU A 142 -21.72 6.12 -16.14
C GLU A 142 -20.69 5.36 -17.01
N THR A 143 -19.46 5.83 -17.07
CA THR A 143 -18.39 5.20 -17.86
C THR A 143 -17.96 3.87 -17.22
N PRO A 144 -17.97 2.75 -17.95
CA PRO A 144 -17.64 1.44 -17.41
C PRO A 144 -16.25 1.37 -16.76
N GLU A 145 -15.24 1.98 -17.37
CA GLU A 145 -13.87 2.03 -16.88
C GLU A 145 -13.78 2.79 -15.54
N VAL A 146 -14.58 3.85 -15.38
CA VAL A 146 -14.71 4.58 -14.10
C VAL A 146 -15.32 3.69 -13.03
N ALA A 147 -16.37 2.94 -13.36
CA ALA A 147 -17.01 2.02 -12.42
C ALA A 147 -16.08 0.86 -12.03
N ASP A 148 -15.30 0.32 -12.96
CA ASP A 148 -14.37 -0.78 -12.70
C ASP A 148 -13.22 -0.32 -11.80
N VAL A 149 -12.61 0.83 -12.07
CA VAL A 149 -11.56 1.40 -11.22
C VAL A 149 -12.12 1.78 -9.84
N ALA A 150 -13.30 2.37 -9.76
CA ALA A 150 -13.96 2.67 -8.49
C ALA A 150 -14.13 1.40 -7.63
N ARG A 151 -14.60 0.30 -8.24
CA ARG A 151 -14.74 -1.00 -7.56
C ARG A 151 -13.40 -1.56 -7.08
N MET A 152 -12.37 -1.51 -7.92
CA MET A 152 -11.03 -1.96 -7.58
C MET A 152 -10.46 -1.18 -6.40
N LEU A 153 -10.58 0.13 -6.40
CA LEU A 153 -10.06 1.03 -5.36
C LEU A 153 -10.96 1.11 -4.11
N THR A 154 -12.14 0.49 -4.13
CA THR A 154 -13.16 0.59 -3.06
C THR A 154 -13.61 2.04 -2.84
N LEU A 155 -13.74 2.78 -3.95
CA LEU A 155 -14.25 4.15 -4.03
C LEU A 155 -15.64 4.17 -4.68
N THR A 156 -16.32 5.32 -4.60
CA THR A 156 -17.50 5.60 -5.41
C THR A 156 -17.10 6.14 -6.79
N THR A 157 -17.96 5.97 -7.80
CA THR A 157 -17.74 6.55 -9.13
C THR A 157 -17.59 8.07 -9.07
N LYS A 158 -18.35 8.72 -8.17
CA LYS A 158 -18.28 10.15 -7.91
C LYS A 158 -16.88 10.58 -7.42
N GLU A 159 -16.29 9.87 -6.44
CA GLU A 159 -14.93 10.15 -5.95
C GLU A 159 -13.90 10.01 -7.07
N VAL A 160 -14.04 9.01 -7.94
CA VAL A 160 -13.16 8.85 -9.12
C VAL A 160 -13.29 10.04 -10.06
N VAL A 161 -14.53 10.43 -10.43
CA VAL A 161 -14.79 11.58 -11.33
C VAL A 161 -14.25 12.88 -10.73
N GLU A 162 -14.39 13.10 -9.42
CA GLU A 162 -13.83 14.26 -8.73
C GLU A 162 -12.30 14.33 -8.87
N VAL A 163 -11.59 13.21 -8.74
CA VAL A 163 -10.12 13.16 -8.95
C VAL A 163 -9.77 13.39 -10.42
N LEU A 164 -10.51 12.81 -11.37
CA LEU A 164 -10.30 13.08 -12.79
C LEU A 164 -10.49 14.56 -13.11
N ALA A 165 -11.48 15.23 -12.49
CA ALA A 165 -11.69 16.67 -12.63
C ALA A 165 -10.51 17.48 -12.04
N ILE A 166 -9.87 17.04 -10.96
CA ILE A 166 -8.64 17.65 -10.45
C ILE A 166 -7.54 17.55 -11.49
N PHE A 167 -7.28 16.38 -12.09
CA PHE A 167 -6.27 16.22 -13.14
C PHE A 167 -6.54 17.09 -14.36
N GLN A 168 -7.81 17.29 -14.76
CA GLN A 168 -8.17 18.20 -15.82
C GLN A 168 -7.69 19.65 -15.58
N THR A 169 -7.54 20.08 -14.33
CA THR A 169 -7.04 21.42 -14.01
C THR A 169 -5.52 21.55 -14.20
N PHE A 170 -4.81 20.43 -14.24
CA PHE A 170 -3.37 20.38 -14.47
C PHE A 170 -3.02 20.26 -15.94
N ASP A 171 -3.96 19.79 -16.77
CA ASP A 171 -3.77 19.61 -18.20
C ASP A 171 -3.75 20.98 -18.92
N PRO A 172 -2.59 21.35 -19.51
CA PRO A 172 -2.45 22.65 -20.17
C PRO A 172 -3.33 22.77 -21.42
N ILE A 173 -3.76 21.65 -22.02
CA ILE A 173 -4.60 21.62 -23.22
C ILE A 173 -6.04 22.05 -22.87
N LEU A 174 -6.54 21.62 -21.70
CA LEU A 174 -7.93 21.85 -21.31
C LEU A 174 -8.19 23.26 -20.75
N LYS A 175 -7.14 23.98 -20.34
CA LYS A 175 -7.21 25.37 -19.81
C LYS A 175 -8.29 25.53 -18.71
N ARG A 176 -8.43 24.55 -17.83
CA ARG A 176 -9.38 24.59 -16.71
C ARG A 176 -8.91 25.56 -15.64
N LYS A 177 -9.86 26.15 -14.91
CA LYS A 177 -9.53 27.01 -13.77
C LYS A 177 -8.91 26.17 -12.64
N ALA A 178 -7.84 26.68 -12.05
CA ALA A 178 -7.21 26.06 -10.90
C ALA A 178 -8.20 25.93 -9.71
N LEU A 179 -8.12 24.81 -9.00
CA LEU A 179 -8.89 24.55 -7.80
C LEU A 179 -8.19 25.19 -6.58
N PRO A 180 -8.94 25.46 -5.49
CA PRO A 180 -8.35 25.82 -4.21
C PRO A 180 -7.37 24.73 -3.73
N THR A 181 -6.32 25.14 -3.06
CA THR A 181 -5.32 24.24 -2.48
C THR A 181 -5.95 23.37 -1.40
N SER A 182 -5.73 22.07 -1.48
CA SER A 182 -6.08 21.08 -0.46
C SER A 182 -5.07 19.94 -0.48
N ALA A 183 -5.01 19.13 0.57
CA ALA A 183 -4.09 17.98 0.64
C ALA A 183 -4.27 17.05 -0.57
N LEU A 184 -5.51 16.81 -1.01
CA LEU A 184 -5.79 16.00 -2.19
C LEU A 184 -5.28 16.65 -3.48
N VAL A 185 -5.49 17.95 -3.66
CA VAL A 185 -5.00 18.68 -4.85
C VAL A 185 -3.48 18.69 -4.90
N GLU A 186 -2.81 18.85 -3.75
CA GLU A 186 -1.33 18.79 -3.67
C GLU A 186 -0.79 17.39 -3.97
N ALA A 187 -1.41 16.35 -3.41
CA ALA A 187 -1.04 14.96 -3.69
C ALA A 187 -1.25 14.61 -5.17
N ALA A 188 -2.39 15.00 -5.74
CA ALA A 188 -2.67 14.81 -7.16
C ALA A 188 -1.66 15.58 -8.05
N ARG A 189 -1.25 16.78 -7.64
CA ARG A 189 -0.22 17.55 -8.37
C ARG A 189 1.12 16.83 -8.36
N LYS A 190 1.54 16.30 -7.22
CA LYS A 190 2.80 15.51 -7.13
C LYS A 190 2.78 14.32 -8.09
N VAL A 191 1.67 13.58 -8.12
CA VAL A 191 1.51 12.42 -9.03
C VAL A 191 1.53 12.87 -10.49
N TRP A 192 0.87 13.98 -10.82
CA TRP A 192 0.88 14.56 -12.17
C TRP A 192 2.29 14.95 -12.63
N ASP A 193 3.01 15.69 -11.80
CA ASP A 193 4.35 16.18 -12.11
C ASP A 193 5.35 15.01 -12.25
N GLU A 194 5.20 13.97 -11.43
CA GLU A 194 6.01 12.76 -11.51
C GLU A 194 5.72 11.97 -12.77
N TYR A 195 4.45 11.81 -13.15
CA TYR A 195 4.06 11.16 -14.41
C TYR A 195 4.65 11.84 -15.62
N ALA A 196 4.69 13.18 -15.62
CA ALA A 196 5.23 13.97 -16.73
C ALA A 196 6.77 13.89 -16.83
N ASN A 197 7.48 13.68 -15.73
CA ASN A 197 8.95 13.82 -15.65
C ASN A 197 9.71 12.50 -15.51
N ASP A 198 9.09 11.45 -14.98
CA ASP A 198 9.75 10.16 -14.68
C ASP A 198 8.83 8.96 -14.95
N THR A 199 8.67 8.64 -16.24
CA THR A 199 7.79 7.55 -16.70
C THR A 199 8.23 6.18 -16.15
N GLN A 200 9.52 5.91 -15.93
CA GLN A 200 9.99 4.62 -15.46
C GLN A 200 9.61 4.41 -13.98
N ASN A 201 9.87 5.40 -13.13
CA ASN A 201 9.49 5.35 -11.71
C ASN A 201 7.95 5.26 -11.57
N MET A 202 7.23 5.95 -12.44
CA MET A 202 5.77 5.91 -12.46
C MET A 202 5.22 4.54 -12.81
N ASN A 203 5.82 3.83 -13.78
CA ASN A 203 5.44 2.47 -14.11
C ASN A 203 5.67 1.51 -12.92
N ASP A 204 6.82 1.61 -12.25
CA ASP A 204 7.10 0.81 -11.06
C ASP A 204 6.10 1.09 -9.93
N LYS A 205 5.72 2.35 -9.71
CA LYS A 205 4.70 2.74 -8.73
C LYS A 205 3.31 2.21 -9.10
N LYS A 206 2.96 2.27 -10.39
CA LYS A 206 1.70 1.71 -10.90
C LYS A 206 1.62 0.20 -10.66
N GLU A 207 2.67 -0.55 -10.96
CA GLU A 207 2.71 -1.99 -10.71
C GLU A 207 2.51 -2.32 -9.22
N ARG A 208 3.17 -1.57 -8.33
CA ARG A 208 3.00 -1.71 -6.88
C ARG A 208 1.58 -1.36 -6.42
N ALA A 209 1.00 -0.29 -6.95
CA ALA A 209 -0.37 0.12 -6.64
C ALA A 209 -1.38 -0.94 -7.12
N LEU A 210 -1.23 -1.44 -8.35
CA LEU A 210 -2.09 -2.50 -8.88
C LEU A 210 -1.97 -3.79 -8.06
N ALA A 211 -0.76 -4.21 -7.67
CA ALA A 211 -0.57 -5.39 -6.83
C ALA A 211 -1.24 -5.26 -5.45
N TYR A 212 -1.29 -4.04 -4.90
CA TYR A 212 -1.96 -3.74 -3.63
C TYR A 212 -3.49 -3.80 -3.74
N TYR A 213 -4.06 -3.24 -4.81
CA TYR A 213 -5.52 -3.17 -5.00
C TYR A 213 -6.10 -4.39 -5.72
N HIS A 214 -5.27 -5.23 -6.34
CA HIS A 214 -5.73 -6.45 -6.99
C HIS A 214 -6.22 -7.44 -5.92
N LYS A 215 -7.49 -7.86 -6.05
CA LYS A 215 -8.12 -8.87 -5.18
C LYS A 215 -8.08 -10.24 -5.83
#